data_308ae662322d3ed676a69c0cedc3cad5
#
_entry.id   308ae662322d3ed676a69c0cedc3cad5
#
_cell.length_a   1.000
_cell.length_b   1.000
_cell.length_c   1.000
_cell.angle_alpha   90.00
_cell.angle_beta   90.00
_cell.angle_gamma   90.00
#
_symmetry.space_group_name_H-M   'P 1'
#
loop_
_entity.id
_entity.type
_entity.pdbx_description
1 polymer ?
#
loop_
_entity_poly.entity_id
_entity_poly.type
_entity_poly.pdbx_seq_one_letter_code
_entity_poly.pdbx_strand_id
1 'polypeptide(L)'
;MYMVAFMYPSAPAATDRSEFNYEHFVNVHLPMGLALTKKHLNIKPQKIVVYSPITNGEGGYSERPYCAISSVFFSAESDAKTFCTLFSYEEAARLLSEDFANYTPGAPDVIMAKVSELNDIDALIARYTDSNAD
;
A
#
# COMPACT_ATOMS: atom_id res chain seq x y z
N MET A 1 2.37 5.09 -15.23
CA MET A 1 1.83 4.17 -14.23
C MET A 1 1.33 4.95 -13.03
N TYR A 2 0.28 4.47 -12.42
CA TYR A 2 -0.37 5.10 -11.29
C TYR A 2 -0.56 4.09 -10.19
N MET A 3 -0.56 4.53 -8.93
CA MET A 3 -0.77 3.62 -7.82
C MET A 3 -1.74 4.20 -6.79
N VAL A 4 -2.38 3.30 -6.07
CA VAL A 4 -3.12 3.62 -4.86
C VAL A 4 -2.41 2.90 -3.73
N ALA A 5 -1.90 3.67 -2.78
CA ALA A 5 -1.17 3.11 -1.64
C ALA A 5 -2.03 3.15 -0.39
N PHE A 6 -2.04 2.02 0.31
CA PHE A 6 -2.71 1.85 1.59
C PHE A 6 -1.63 1.77 2.65
N MET A 7 -1.57 2.78 3.53
CA MET A 7 -0.56 2.86 4.57
C MET A 7 -1.22 2.55 5.91
N TYR A 8 -0.85 1.41 6.49
CA TYR A 8 -1.48 0.89 7.71
C TYR A 8 -0.74 1.42 8.94
N PRO A 9 -1.39 2.26 9.76
CA PRO A 9 -0.76 2.84 10.95
C PRO A 9 -0.34 1.77 11.95
N SER A 10 0.80 1.98 12.59
CA SER A 10 1.26 1.11 13.66
C SER A 10 0.38 1.27 14.90
N ALA A 11 0.23 0.17 15.66
CA ALA A 11 -0.44 0.26 16.95
C ALA A 11 0.37 1.13 17.91
N PRO A 12 -0.30 1.86 18.83
CA PRO A 12 0.41 2.56 19.89
C PRO A 12 1.27 1.59 20.70
N ALA A 13 2.45 2.04 21.12
CA ALA A 13 3.43 1.18 21.81
C ALA A 13 2.89 0.57 23.10
N ALA A 14 1.87 1.16 23.72
CA ALA A 14 1.30 0.69 24.96
C ALA A 14 0.20 -0.37 24.80
N THR A 15 -0.09 -0.79 23.59
CA THR A 15 -1.16 -1.77 23.34
C THR A 15 -0.57 -3.15 23.10
N ASP A 16 -1.32 -4.18 23.53
CA ASP A 16 -0.96 -5.57 23.28
C ASP A 16 -1.45 -6.06 21.91
N ARG A 17 -1.93 -5.17 21.05
CA ARG A 17 -2.38 -5.54 19.72
C ARG A 17 -1.20 -6.01 18.90
N SER A 18 -1.41 -7.15 18.23
CA SER A 18 -0.41 -7.65 17.32
C SER A 18 -0.25 -6.70 16.14
N GLU A 19 0.94 -6.71 15.58
CA GLU A 19 1.27 -5.99 14.38
C GLU A 19 0.46 -6.54 13.20
N PHE A 20 0.72 -5.97 12.01
CA PHE A 20 0.08 -6.35 10.77
C PHE A 20 0.21 -7.85 10.50
N ASN A 21 -0.90 -8.53 10.28
CA ASN A 21 -0.92 -9.96 9.95
C ASN A 21 -0.83 -10.14 8.43
N TYR A 22 0.39 -10.30 7.94
CA TYR A 22 0.68 -10.43 6.52
C TYR A 22 -0.03 -11.63 5.89
N GLU A 23 -0.03 -12.78 6.57
CA GLU A 23 -0.63 -14.00 6.04
C GLU A 23 -2.13 -13.83 5.79
N HIS A 24 -2.84 -13.25 6.74
CA HIS A 24 -4.27 -12.98 6.58
C HIS A 24 -4.51 -11.96 5.47
N PHE A 25 -3.68 -10.91 5.42
CA PHE A 25 -3.81 -9.86 4.42
C PHE A 25 -3.70 -10.42 3.01
N VAL A 26 -2.68 -11.23 2.75
CA VAL A 26 -2.40 -11.77 1.41
C VAL A 26 -3.36 -12.89 1.04
N ASN A 27 -3.76 -13.72 2.00
CA ASN A 27 -4.55 -14.91 1.72
C ASN A 27 -6.07 -14.68 1.81
N VAL A 28 -6.50 -13.65 2.53
CA VAL A 28 -7.93 -13.39 2.75
C VAL A 28 -8.33 -12.00 2.26
N HIS A 29 -7.69 -10.94 2.76
CA HIS A 29 -8.10 -9.57 2.48
C HIS A 29 -7.90 -9.18 1.01
N LEU A 30 -6.71 -9.40 0.47
CA LEU A 30 -6.40 -9.02 -0.92
C LEU A 30 -7.27 -9.79 -1.92
N PRO A 31 -7.42 -11.13 -1.82
CA PRO A 31 -8.32 -11.83 -2.73
C PRO A 31 -9.75 -11.32 -2.67
N MET A 32 -10.26 -11.02 -1.48
CA MET A 32 -11.60 -10.45 -1.31
C MET A 32 -11.69 -9.06 -1.95
N GLY A 33 -10.72 -8.20 -1.67
CA GLY A 33 -10.68 -6.85 -2.27
C GLY A 33 -10.62 -6.87 -3.78
N LEU A 34 -9.81 -7.76 -4.36
CA LEU A 34 -9.70 -7.91 -5.80
C LEU A 34 -11.00 -8.45 -6.42
N ALA A 35 -11.65 -9.41 -5.78
CA ALA A 35 -12.92 -9.94 -6.26
C ALA A 35 -14.01 -8.88 -6.23
N LEU A 36 -14.09 -8.08 -5.17
CA LEU A 36 -15.05 -6.99 -5.06
C LEU A 36 -14.77 -5.88 -6.08
N THR A 37 -13.50 -5.59 -6.33
CA THR A 37 -13.08 -4.64 -7.36
C THR A 37 -13.53 -5.09 -8.74
N LYS A 38 -13.34 -6.36 -9.07
CA LYS A 38 -13.80 -6.93 -10.34
C LYS A 38 -15.31 -6.90 -10.46
N LYS A 39 -16.00 -7.28 -9.39
CA LYS A 39 -17.47 -7.34 -9.36
C LYS A 39 -18.11 -5.97 -9.55
N HIS A 40 -17.68 -4.97 -8.80
CA HIS A 40 -18.33 -3.65 -8.76
C HIS A 40 -17.78 -2.66 -9.78
N LEU A 41 -16.49 -2.73 -10.09
CA LEU A 41 -15.81 -1.73 -10.92
C LEU A 41 -15.35 -2.29 -12.25
N ASN A 42 -15.29 -3.61 -12.41
CA ASN A 42 -14.82 -4.30 -13.59
C ASN A 42 -13.43 -3.83 -14.04
N ILE A 43 -12.54 -3.59 -13.09
CA ILE A 43 -11.14 -3.26 -13.34
C ILE A 43 -10.25 -4.26 -12.61
N LYS A 44 -9.00 -4.33 -13.05
CA LYS A 44 -8.01 -5.22 -12.49
C LYS A 44 -6.67 -4.49 -12.43
N PRO A 45 -6.02 -4.45 -11.25
CA PRO A 45 -4.69 -3.86 -11.18
C PRO A 45 -3.66 -4.70 -11.91
N GLN A 46 -2.54 -4.08 -12.28
CA GLN A 46 -1.43 -4.78 -12.92
C GLN A 46 -0.61 -5.59 -11.93
N LYS A 47 -0.41 -5.06 -10.74
CA LYS A 47 0.35 -5.72 -9.68
C LYS A 47 0.06 -5.07 -8.34
N ILE A 48 0.40 -5.77 -7.29
CA ILE A 48 0.36 -5.27 -5.92
C ILE A 48 1.73 -5.49 -5.31
N VAL A 49 2.26 -4.48 -4.62
CA VAL A 49 3.53 -4.56 -3.90
C VAL A 49 3.27 -4.25 -2.45
N VAL A 50 3.72 -5.13 -1.56
CA VAL A 50 3.54 -4.94 -0.13
C VAL A 50 4.89 -4.68 0.52
N TYR A 51 4.96 -3.61 1.28
CA TYR A 51 6.16 -3.22 2.03
C TYR A 51 5.95 -3.55 3.49
N SER A 52 6.79 -4.44 4.01
CA SER A 52 6.79 -4.81 5.43
C SER A 52 8.05 -4.24 6.07
N PRO A 53 7.93 -3.26 6.96
CA PRO A 53 9.10 -2.68 7.60
C PRO A 53 9.92 -3.73 8.34
N ILE A 54 11.24 -3.67 8.18
CA ILE A 54 12.15 -4.55 8.89
C ILE A 54 12.53 -3.86 10.20
N THR A 55 12.29 -4.54 11.30
CA THR A 55 12.73 -4.08 12.62
C THR A 55 13.86 -4.98 13.07
N ASN A 56 14.96 -4.37 13.51
CA ASN A 56 16.12 -5.12 13.96
C ASN A 56 16.33 -5.03 15.50
N GLY A 57 15.36 -4.43 16.20
CA GLY A 57 15.46 -4.25 17.63
C GLY A 57 16.38 -3.13 18.08
N GLU A 58 16.98 -2.39 17.13
CA GLU A 58 17.85 -1.27 17.44
C GLU A 58 17.16 0.05 17.13
N GLY A 59 17.33 0.99 18.00
CA GLY A 59 16.93 2.38 17.96
C GLY A 59 15.89 2.86 16.93
N GLY A 60 14.68 3.09 17.38
CA GLY A 60 13.73 3.91 16.65
C GLY A 60 12.68 3.20 15.85
N TYR A 61 12.82 1.91 15.60
CA TYR A 61 11.83 1.19 14.78
C TYR A 61 10.53 0.91 15.53
N SER A 62 10.55 0.93 16.86
CA SER A 62 9.33 0.77 17.65
C SER A 62 8.35 1.93 17.51
N GLU A 63 8.81 3.06 17.00
CA GLU A 63 8.00 4.26 16.82
C GLU A 63 7.67 4.53 15.35
N ARG A 64 7.83 3.55 14.48
CA ARG A 64 7.49 3.74 13.07
C ARG A 64 6.01 4.10 12.90
N PRO A 65 5.67 5.03 12.01
CA PRO A 65 4.28 5.46 11.83
C PRO A 65 3.40 4.40 11.18
N TYR A 66 3.97 3.53 10.35
CA TYR A 66 3.22 2.52 9.62
C TYR A 66 3.81 1.13 9.83
N CYS A 67 2.94 0.12 10.00
CA CYS A 67 3.36 -1.27 10.15
C CYS A 67 3.37 -2.03 8.82
N ALA A 68 2.72 -1.50 7.79
CA ALA A 68 2.75 -2.06 6.43
C ALA A 68 2.28 -1.01 5.44
N ILE A 69 2.71 -1.16 4.18
CA ILE A 69 2.21 -0.36 3.07
C ILE A 69 1.91 -1.31 1.92
N SER A 70 0.74 -1.18 1.31
CA SER A 70 0.35 -1.94 0.14
C SER A 70 0.09 -0.99 -1.01
N SER A 71 0.80 -1.18 -2.13
CA SER A 71 0.64 -0.35 -3.32
C SER A 71 -0.01 -1.15 -4.43
N VAL A 72 -1.12 -0.64 -4.95
CA VAL A 72 -1.89 -1.26 -6.03
C VAL A 72 -1.65 -0.44 -7.29
N PHE A 73 -1.15 -1.07 -8.35
CA PHE A 73 -0.66 -0.37 -9.54
C PHE A 73 -1.64 -0.51 -10.72
N PHE A 74 -1.84 0.60 -11.41
CA PHE A 74 -2.70 0.68 -12.60
C PHE A 74 -1.95 1.36 -13.75
N SER A 75 -2.23 0.95 -14.99
CA SER A 75 -1.64 1.59 -16.16
C SER A 75 -2.28 2.94 -16.47
N ALA A 76 -3.55 3.11 -16.13
CA ALA A 76 -4.31 4.33 -16.43
C ALA A 76 -4.71 5.08 -15.16
N GLU A 77 -4.59 6.39 -15.19
CA GLU A 77 -5.04 7.26 -14.09
C GLU A 77 -6.53 7.06 -13.80
N SER A 78 -7.33 6.90 -14.86
CA SER A 78 -8.78 6.69 -14.72
C SER A 78 -9.10 5.43 -13.91
N ASP A 79 -8.32 4.36 -14.08
CA ASP A 79 -8.53 3.12 -13.33
C ASP A 79 -8.16 3.29 -11.86
N ALA A 80 -7.08 4.02 -11.57
CA ALA A 80 -6.70 4.33 -10.19
C ALA A 80 -7.78 5.15 -9.50
N LYS A 81 -8.32 6.15 -10.18
CA LYS A 81 -9.41 6.98 -9.65
C LYS A 81 -10.67 6.15 -9.42
N THR A 82 -11.02 5.29 -10.38
CA THR A 82 -12.18 4.41 -10.25
C THR A 82 -12.01 3.45 -9.07
N PHE A 83 -10.81 2.89 -8.91
CA PHE A 83 -10.52 1.99 -7.78
C PHE A 83 -10.80 2.66 -6.43
N CYS A 84 -10.49 3.94 -6.30
CA CYS A 84 -10.73 4.69 -5.07
C CYS A 84 -12.23 4.85 -4.74
N THR A 85 -13.13 4.52 -5.65
CA THR A 85 -14.58 4.56 -5.40
C THR A 85 -15.14 3.26 -4.83
N LEU A 86 -14.30 2.24 -4.61
CA LEU A 86 -14.76 0.92 -4.19
C LEU A 86 -15.59 0.97 -2.90
N PHE A 87 -15.19 1.79 -1.94
CA PHE A 87 -15.90 1.91 -0.66
C PHE A 87 -17.23 2.66 -0.76
N SER A 88 -17.58 3.20 -1.93
CA SER A 88 -18.92 3.75 -2.16
C SER A 88 -19.97 2.64 -2.35
N TYR A 89 -19.53 1.41 -2.58
CA TYR A 89 -20.40 0.24 -2.67
C TYR A 89 -20.56 -0.38 -1.27
N GLU A 90 -21.79 -0.50 -0.82
CA GLU A 90 -22.08 -0.96 0.56
C GLU A 90 -21.46 -2.31 0.87
N GLU A 91 -21.57 -3.27 -0.05
CA GLU A 91 -21.00 -4.61 0.15
C GLU A 91 -19.49 -4.54 0.37
N ALA A 92 -18.79 -3.80 -0.49
CA ALA A 92 -17.34 -3.68 -0.40
C ALA A 92 -16.92 -2.94 0.89
N ALA A 93 -17.58 -1.83 1.19
CA ALA A 93 -17.29 -1.06 2.39
C ALA A 93 -17.46 -1.93 3.66
N ARG A 94 -18.55 -2.68 3.72
CA ARG A 94 -18.85 -3.53 4.87
C ARG A 94 -17.83 -4.67 5.01
N LEU A 95 -17.65 -5.46 3.95
CA LEU A 95 -16.80 -6.65 4.03
C LEU A 95 -15.33 -6.28 4.28
N LEU A 96 -14.82 -5.27 3.60
CA LEU A 96 -13.41 -4.87 3.76
C LEU A 96 -13.17 -4.21 5.11
N SER A 97 -14.09 -3.37 5.58
CA SER A 97 -13.95 -2.71 6.88
C SER A 97 -14.03 -3.69 8.04
N GLU A 98 -14.94 -4.67 7.97
CA GLU A 98 -15.04 -5.71 8.99
C GLU A 98 -13.78 -6.55 9.08
N ASP A 99 -13.07 -6.73 7.96
CA ASP A 99 -11.86 -7.56 7.94
C ASP A 99 -10.63 -6.84 8.51
N PHE A 100 -10.64 -5.51 8.62
CA PHE A 100 -9.48 -4.78 9.16
C PHE A 100 -9.04 -5.33 10.52
N ALA A 101 -9.97 -5.62 11.41
CA ALA A 101 -9.68 -6.12 12.74
C ALA A 101 -8.90 -7.45 12.73
N ASN A 102 -8.95 -8.18 11.62
CA ASN A 102 -8.31 -9.49 11.50
C ASN A 102 -6.85 -9.40 11.10
N TYR A 103 -6.38 -8.26 10.58
CA TYR A 103 -5.00 -8.18 10.10
C TYR A 103 -4.27 -6.87 10.42
N THR A 104 -4.98 -5.81 10.77
CA THR A 104 -4.33 -4.51 11.00
C THR A 104 -4.81 -3.84 12.28
N PRO A 105 -3.92 -3.11 12.98
CA PRO A 105 -4.33 -2.35 14.16
C PRO A 105 -5.33 -1.24 13.88
N GLY A 106 -5.35 -0.70 12.66
CA GLY A 106 -6.24 0.40 12.30
C GLY A 106 -6.45 0.48 10.80
N ALA A 107 -7.45 1.26 10.41
CA ALA A 107 -7.76 1.51 9.00
C ALA A 107 -6.59 2.22 8.32
N PRO A 108 -6.34 1.95 7.03
CA PRO A 108 -5.22 2.58 6.33
C PRO A 108 -5.48 4.03 5.96
N ASP A 109 -4.39 4.80 5.88
CA ASP A 109 -4.37 6.05 5.13
C ASP A 109 -4.20 5.71 3.66
N VAL A 110 -4.90 6.41 2.77
CA VAL A 110 -4.89 6.09 1.35
C VAL A 110 -4.40 7.30 0.55
N ILE A 111 -3.42 7.06 -0.32
CA ILE A 111 -2.97 8.08 -1.27
C ILE A 111 -3.00 7.52 -2.68
N MET A 112 -3.23 8.39 -3.66
CA MET A 112 -3.11 8.06 -5.07
C MET A 112 -1.94 8.86 -5.63
N ALA A 113 -1.08 8.22 -6.42
CA ALA A 113 0.13 8.84 -6.93
C ALA A 113 0.45 8.42 -8.35
N LYS A 114 1.09 9.31 -9.09
CA LYS A 114 1.75 8.97 -10.33
C LYS A 114 3.10 8.35 -9.98
N VAL A 115 3.43 7.24 -10.62
CA VAL A 115 4.66 6.49 -10.35
C VAL A 115 5.71 6.89 -11.38
N SER A 116 6.89 7.25 -10.89
CA SER A 116 8.07 7.48 -11.72
C SER A 116 9.15 6.50 -11.29
N GLU A 117 9.65 5.72 -12.26
CA GLU A 117 10.73 4.79 -12.00
C GLU A 117 12.03 5.34 -12.57
N LEU A 118 13.05 5.38 -11.73
CA LEU A 118 14.37 5.85 -12.10
C LEU A 118 15.31 4.64 -12.00
N ASN A 119 15.46 3.93 -13.12
CA ASN A 119 16.15 2.63 -13.14
C ASN A 119 17.61 2.74 -13.54
N ASP A 120 18.00 3.78 -14.28
CA ASP A 120 19.38 3.98 -14.68
C ASP A 120 20.09 4.86 -13.64
N ILE A 121 20.56 4.22 -12.60
CA ILE A 121 21.22 4.92 -11.49
C ILE A 121 22.57 5.49 -11.94
N ASP A 122 23.28 4.78 -12.83
CA ASP A 122 24.56 5.28 -13.35
C ASP A 122 24.38 6.58 -14.13
N ALA A 123 23.29 6.70 -14.88
CA ALA A 123 22.98 7.96 -15.58
C ALA A 123 22.71 9.10 -14.61
N LEU A 124 22.04 8.83 -13.50
CA LEU A 124 21.81 9.86 -12.47
C LEU A 124 23.11 10.29 -11.81
N ILE A 125 23.99 9.34 -11.52
CA ILE A 125 25.30 9.63 -10.97
C ILE A 125 26.09 10.49 -11.95
N ALA A 126 26.08 10.13 -13.23
CA ALA A 126 26.80 10.87 -14.27
C ALA A 126 26.33 12.32 -14.39
N ARG A 127 25.04 12.57 -14.22
CA ARG A 127 24.52 13.95 -14.23
C ARG A 127 25.16 14.84 -13.17
N TYR A 128 25.31 14.30 -11.97
CA TYR A 128 25.97 15.05 -10.89
C TYR A 128 27.46 15.23 -11.17
N THR A 129 28.14 14.17 -11.59
CA THR A 129 29.56 14.19 -11.89
C THR A 129 29.87 15.18 -13.01
N ASP A 130 29.09 15.14 -14.12
CA ASP A 130 29.31 16.04 -15.28
C ASP A 130 29.01 17.50 -14.92
N SER A 131 27.95 17.73 -14.11
CA SER A 131 27.59 19.09 -13.70
C SER A 131 28.63 19.72 -12.76
N ASN A 132 29.43 18.90 -12.08
CA ASN A 132 30.43 19.34 -11.11
C ASN A 132 31.88 19.10 -11.58
N ALA A 133 32.08 18.66 -12.82
CA ALA A 133 33.40 18.53 -13.40
C ALA A 133 33.97 19.87 -13.78
N ASP A 134 35.24 20.07 -13.55
CA ASP A 134 35.96 21.28 -13.97
C ASP A 134 36.50 21.17 -15.37
#